data_a9920ef1628cd5349a1abe60c7076310
#
_entry.id   a9920ef1628cd5349a1abe60c7076310
#
_cell.length_a   1.000
_cell.length_b   1.000
_cell.length_c   1.000
_cell.angle_alpha   90.00
_cell.angle_beta   90.00
_cell.angle_gamma   90.00
#
_symmetry.space_group_name_H-M   'P 1'
#
loop_
_entity.id
_entity.type
_entity.pdbx_description
1 polymer ?
#
loop_
_entity_poly.entity_id
_entity_poly.type
_entity_poly.pdbx_seq_one_letter_code
_entity_poly.pdbx_strand_id
1 'polypeptide(L)'
;MNLGAFMNPEFPIFSTTLCYLERDDADLLLHRIKKQDDYNHDKWIGVGGKFERFESPEDCLLREVKEETGLTLKRFRARGLLTFIWGNMTEFIHLYTADEWTGEMVQGDACREGVLEWVPKDKAAELPIWEGDKIFFRLLNEERPYFSLKLVYEGDTLTQAVLDGKRIV
;
A
#
# COMPACT_ATOMS: atom_id res chain seq x y z
N MET A 1 -11.61 3.41 -31.65
CA MET A 1 -11.79 3.91 -30.28
C MET A 1 -10.49 4.59 -29.85
N ASN A 2 -10.48 5.88 -29.59
CA ASN A 2 -9.26 6.62 -29.24
C ASN A 2 -8.97 6.39 -27.76
N LEU A 3 -8.08 5.45 -27.44
CA LEU A 3 -7.65 5.12 -26.08
C LEU A 3 -6.90 6.27 -25.36
N GLY A 4 -6.50 7.31 -26.10
CA GLY A 4 -5.84 8.50 -25.52
C GLY A 4 -6.76 9.41 -24.69
N ALA A 5 -8.08 9.18 -24.71
CA ALA A 5 -9.03 9.99 -23.94
C ALA A 5 -9.14 9.61 -22.45
N PHE A 6 -8.52 8.48 -22.03
CA PHE A 6 -8.62 8.00 -20.65
C PHE A 6 -7.43 8.38 -19.75
N MET A 7 -6.38 8.97 -20.32
CA MET A 7 -5.24 9.44 -19.54
C MET A 7 -5.14 10.96 -19.68
N ASN A 8 -5.81 11.69 -18.80
CA ASN A 8 -5.57 13.12 -18.69
C ASN A 8 -4.32 13.34 -17.84
N PRO A 9 -3.20 13.86 -18.40
CA PRO A 9 -1.96 14.09 -17.64
C PRO A 9 -2.13 15.14 -16.53
N GLU A 10 -3.17 15.97 -16.58
CA GLU A 10 -3.51 16.94 -15.54
C GLU A 10 -4.14 16.28 -14.30
N PHE A 11 -4.75 15.10 -14.48
CA PHE A 11 -5.43 14.35 -13.41
C PHE A 11 -5.04 12.87 -13.51
N PRO A 12 -3.82 12.50 -13.09
CA PRO A 12 -3.36 11.12 -13.21
C PRO A 12 -4.19 10.19 -12.34
N ILE A 13 -4.66 9.10 -12.95
CA ILE A 13 -5.36 8.01 -12.29
C ILE A 13 -4.58 6.73 -12.57
N PHE A 14 -4.23 5.98 -11.54
CA PHE A 14 -3.51 4.71 -11.68
C PHE A 14 -3.88 3.74 -10.56
N SER A 15 -3.51 2.49 -10.74
CA SER A 15 -3.72 1.42 -9.76
C SER A 15 -2.39 0.88 -9.24
N THR A 16 -2.40 0.51 -7.97
CA THR A 16 -1.28 -0.09 -7.26
C THR A 16 -1.76 -1.26 -6.40
N THR A 17 -0.81 -2.05 -5.92
CA THR A 17 -1.03 -2.97 -4.81
C THR A 17 -0.28 -2.51 -3.57
N LEU A 18 -0.80 -2.88 -2.42
CA LEU A 18 -0.18 -2.66 -1.12
C LEU A 18 -0.40 -3.92 -0.28
N CYS A 19 0.66 -4.52 0.21
CA CYS A 19 0.61 -5.76 0.97
C CYS A 19 1.34 -5.64 2.30
N TYR A 20 0.68 -6.09 3.35
CA TYR A 20 1.28 -6.29 4.67
C TYR A 20 1.49 -7.79 4.87
N LEU A 21 2.77 -8.22 4.91
CA LEU A 21 3.11 -9.58 5.29
C LEU A 21 3.08 -9.65 6.81
N GLU A 22 2.38 -10.65 7.35
CA GLU A 22 2.08 -10.78 8.79
C GLU A 22 2.80 -11.97 9.39
N ARG A 23 3.54 -11.77 10.49
CA ARG A 23 4.22 -12.84 11.25
C ARG A 23 4.39 -12.44 12.71
N ASP A 24 4.02 -13.33 13.64
CA ASP A 24 4.28 -13.15 15.08
C ASP A 24 3.80 -11.81 15.65
N ASP A 25 2.59 -11.40 15.27
CA ASP A 25 1.98 -10.10 15.64
C ASP A 25 2.76 -8.87 15.14
N ALA A 26 3.51 -9.04 14.04
CA ALA A 26 4.24 -7.98 13.37
C ALA A 26 3.89 -7.96 11.88
N ASP A 27 3.98 -6.76 11.30
CA ASP A 27 3.85 -6.53 9.86
C ASP A 27 5.21 -6.17 9.26
N LEU A 28 5.48 -6.67 8.05
CA LEU A 28 6.64 -6.24 7.27
C LEU A 28 6.34 -4.87 6.66
N LEU A 29 7.09 -3.87 7.06
CA LEU A 29 7.00 -2.51 6.57
C LEU A 29 8.26 -2.11 5.80
N LEU A 30 8.08 -1.25 4.82
CA LEU A 30 9.13 -0.62 4.02
C LEU A 30 9.28 0.84 4.42
N HIS A 31 10.43 1.24 4.95
CA HIS A 31 10.79 2.63 5.16
C HIS A 31 11.33 3.21 3.85
N ARG A 32 10.58 4.08 3.20
CA ARG A 32 10.90 4.65 1.88
C ARG A 32 11.86 5.83 1.99
N ILE A 33 13.14 5.54 1.93
CA ILE A 33 14.21 6.55 2.11
C ILE A 33 15.10 6.75 0.88
N LYS A 34 14.97 5.91 -0.17
CA LYS A 34 15.90 5.92 -1.30
C LYS A 34 15.49 6.83 -2.45
N LYS A 35 14.21 7.17 -2.58
CA LYS A 35 13.70 8.09 -3.62
C LYS A 35 13.35 9.44 -3.02
N GLN A 36 14.01 10.52 -3.47
CA GLN A 36 13.81 11.88 -2.96
C GLN A 36 12.49 12.51 -3.48
N ASP A 37 12.16 12.27 -4.76
CA ASP A 37 10.96 12.83 -5.43
C ASP A 37 9.74 11.89 -5.30
N ASP A 38 9.52 11.34 -4.10
CA ASP A 38 8.44 10.40 -3.81
C ASP A 38 7.54 11.02 -2.73
N TYR A 39 6.23 11.11 -2.98
CA TYR A 39 5.27 11.57 -1.98
C TYR A 39 5.22 10.68 -0.72
N ASN A 40 5.72 9.43 -0.83
CA ASN A 40 5.94 8.52 0.29
C ASN A 40 7.32 8.65 0.94
N HIS A 41 8.16 9.63 0.53
CA HIS A 41 9.49 9.79 1.09
C HIS A 41 9.44 9.91 2.61
N ASP A 42 10.35 9.17 3.28
CA ASP A 42 10.46 9.06 4.75
C ASP A 42 9.23 8.46 5.45
N LYS A 43 8.29 7.86 4.71
CA LYS A 43 7.15 7.15 5.29
C LYS A 43 7.38 5.65 5.34
N TRP A 44 6.74 5.02 6.31
CA TRP A 44 6.66 3.57 6.45
C TRP A 44 5.35 3.09 5.81
N ILE A 45 5.46 2.19 4.86
CA ILE A 45 4.32 1.64 4.12
C ILE A 45 4.45 0.12 3.97
N GLY A 46 3.41 -0.54 3.49
CA GLY A 46 3.50 -1.94 3.05
C GLY A 46 4.32 -2.10 1.77
N VAL A 47 4.47 -3.33 1.35
CA VAL A 47 5.17 -3.72 0.11
C VAL A 47 4.19 -3.67 -1.07
N GLY A 48 4.59 -3.12 -2.19
CA GLY A 48 3.74 -3.06 -3.38
C GLY A 48 4.18 -2.02 -4.38
N GLY A 49 3.41 -1.83 -5.43
CA GLY A 49 3.74 -0.87 -6.48
C GLY A 49 2.70 -0.79 -7.57
N LYS A 50 3.05 -0.08 -8.64
CA LYS A 50 2.17 0.20 -9.77
C LYS A 50 1.96 -1.03 -10.64
N PHE A 51 0.74 -1.15 -11.18
CA PHE A 51 0.44 -2.15 -12.21
C PHE A 51 1.30 -1.92 -13.45
N GLU A 52 1.79 -3.01 -14.00
CA GLU A 52 2.29 -3.08 -15.37
C GLU A 52 1.18 -3.44 -16.36
N ARG A 53 1.49 -3.38 -17.66
CA ARG A 53 0.51 -3.72 -18.70
C ARG A 53 0.08 -5.18 -18.55
N PHE A 54 -1.23 -5.40 -18.66
CA PHE A 54 -1.89 -6.72 -18.62
C PHE A 54 -1.86 -7.44 -17.27
N GLU A 55 -1.47 -6.78 -16.19
CA GLU A 55 -1.52 -7.35 -14.86
C GLU A 55 -2.92 -7.28 -14.25
N SER A 56 -3.32 -8.36 -13.59
CA SER A 56 -4.35 -8.36 -12.56
C SER A 56 -3.79 -7.79 -11.24
N PRO A 57 -4.63 -7.45 -10.25
CA PRO A 57 -4.14 -7.10 -8.91
C PRO A 57 -3.22 -8.15 -8.31
N GLU A 58 -3.52 -9.43 -8.50
CA GLU A 58 -2.71 -10.55 -8.00
C GLU A 58 -1.37 -10.70 -8.74
N ASP A 59 -1.34 -10.47 -10.06
CA ASP A 59 -0.10 -10.48 -10.83
C ASP A 59 0.86 -9.40 -10.34
N CYS A 60 0.35 -8.17 -10.18
CA CYS A 60 1.10 -7.05 -9.63
C CYS A 60 1.58 -7.34 -8.20
N LEU A 61 0.70 -7.83 -7.32
CA LEU A 61 1.04 -8.21 -5.95
C LEU A 61 2.22 -9.19 -5.91
N LEU A 62 2.12 -10.29 -6.64
CA LEU A 62 3.13 -11.35 -6.62
C LEU A 62 4.47 -10.86 -7.17
N ARG A 63 4.46 -10.05 -8.24
CA ARG A 63 5.67 -9.46 -8.83
C ARG A 63 6.32 -8.47 -7.87
N GLU A 64 5.57 -7.49 -7.36
CA GLU A 64 6.10 -6.43 -6.50
C GLU A 64 6.67 -6.99 -5.19
N VAL A 65 5.96 -7.91 -4.53
CA VAL A 65 6.46 -8.55 -3.31
C VAL A 65 7.76 -9.31 -3.61
N LYS A 66 7.83 -10.03 -4.74
CA LYS A 66 9.05 -10.74 -5.15
C LYS A 66 10.21 -9.79 -5.41
N GLU A 67 9.97 -8.69 -6.14
CA GLU A 67 10.99 -7.71 -6.49
C GLU A 67 11.54 -6.95 -5.28
N GLU A 68 10.65 -6.55 -4.36
CA GLU A 68 11.04 -5.74 -3.20
C GLU A 68 11.60 -6.56 -2.04
N THR A 69 11.08 -7.77 -1.82
CA THR A 69 11.43 -8.59 -0.64
C THR A 69 12.23 -9.84 -0.93
N GLY A 70 12.23 -10.34 -2.17
CA GLY A 70 12.78 -11.66 -2.53
C GLY A 70 11.83 -12.82 -2.18
N LEU A 71 10.72 -12.56 -1.50
CA LEU A 71 9.77 -13.58 -1.05
C LEU A 71 8.76 -13.93 -2.15
N THR A 72 8.30 -15.17 -2.16
CA THR A 72 7.24 -15.65 -3.05
C THR A 72 6.02 -16.00 -2.22
N LEU A 73 4.95 -15.21 -2.33
CA LEU A 73 3.72 -15.42 -1.57
C LEU A 73 3.05 -16.75 -1.92
N LYS A 74 2.51 -17.45 -0.91
CA LYS A 74 1.77 -18.71 -1.01
C LYS A 74 0.33 -18.56 -0.52
N ARG A 75 0.10 -17.74 0.49
CA ARG A 75 -1.23 -17.41 0.98
C ARG A 75 -1.35 -15.92 1.20
N PHE A 76 -2.33 -15.31 0.58
CA PHE A 76 -2.65 -13.88 0.69
C PHE A 76 -4.15 -13.67 0.55
N ARG A 77 -4.62 -12.54 1.02
CA ARG A 77 -6.04 -12.20 1.04
C ARG A 77 -6.26 -10.74 0.68
N ALA A 78 -7.18 -10.48 -0.27
CA ALA A 78 -7.65 -9.12 -0.54
C ALA A 78 -8.45 -8.60 0.66
N ARG A 79 -8.09 -7.41 1.16
CA ARG A 79 -8.69 -6.81 2.35
C ARG A 79 -9.57 -5.62 2.04
N GLY A 80 -9.28 -4.88 0.98
CA GLY A 80 -10.05 -3.71 0.60
C GLY A 80 -9.51 -3.00 -0.62
N LEU A 81 -10.25 -1.98 -1.04
CA LEU A 81 -9.83 -1.01 -2.05
C LEU A 81 -9.71 0.35 -1.38
N LEU A 82 -8.51 0.92 -1.40
CA LEU A 82 -8.27 2.28 -0.96
C LEU A 82 -8.32 3.21 -2.17
N THR A 83 -8.99 4.36 -2.04
CA THR A 83 -8.93 5.45 -3.01
C THR A 83 -8.16 6.59 -2.37
N PHE A 84 -6.89 6.70 -2.72
CA PHE A 84 -5.99 7.74 -2.22
C PHE A 84 -6.01 8.93 -3.18
N ILE A 85 -6.37 10.11 -2.67
CA ILE A 85 -6.41 11.35 -3.43
C ILE A 85 -5.44 12.33 -2.81
N TRP A 86 -4.45 12.73 -3.60
CA TRP A 86 -3.45 13.70 -3.20
C TRP A 86 -3.23 14.75 -4.32
N GLY A 87 -3.53 16.01 -4.01
CA GLY A 87 -3.54 17.05 -5.03
C GLY A 87 -4.53 16.74 -6.16
N ASN A 88 -4.03 16.63 -7.39
CA ASN A 88 -4.79 16.25 -8.57
C ASN A 88 -4.68 14.76 -8.95
N MET A 89 -4.00 13.96 -8.13
CA MET A 89 -3.75 12.54 -8.36
C MET A 89 -4.80 11.68 -7.65
N THR A 90 -5.22 10.61 -8.32
CA THR A 90 -6.04 9.54 -7.73
C THR A 90 -5.34 8.21 -7.91
N GLU A 91 -5.11 7.52 -6.80
CA GLU A 91 -4.53 6.19 -6.76
C GLU A 91 -5.54 5.19 -6.20
N PHE A 92 -5.82 4.12 -6.95
CA PHE A 92 -6.60 2.99 -6.49
C PHE A 92 -5.66 1.90 -5.98
N ILE A 93 -5.63 1.70 -4.68
CA ILE A 93 -4.71 0.79 -4.02
C ILE A 93 -5.45 -0.49 -3.63
N HIS A 94 -5.09 -1.60 -4.26
CA HIS A 94 -5.58 -2.92 -3.88
C HIS A 94 -4.82 -3.41 -2.65
N LEU A 95 -5.50 -3.43 -1.50
CA LEU A 95 -4.92 -3.76 -0.19
C LEU A 95 -4.99 -5.25 0.08
N TYR A 96 -3.84 -5.85 0.41
CA TYR A 96 -3.68 -7.26 0.73
C TYR A 96 -2.99 -7.47 2.07
N THR A 97 -3.25 -8.62 2.69
CA THR A 97 -2.40 -9.21 3.73
C THR A 97 -1.94 -10.60 3.31
N ALA A 98 -0.76 -11.02 3.75
CA ALA A 98 -0.18 -12.32 3.43
C ALA A 98 0.49 -12.91 4.67
N ASP A 99 0.32 -14.21 4.90
CA ASP A 99 0.82 -14.91 6.09
C ASP A 99 1.58 -16.21 5.78
N GLU A 100 1.79 -16.52 4.50
CA GLU A 100 2.60 -17.65 4.07
C GLU A 100 3.38 -17.32 2.80
N TRP A 101 4.66 -17.61 2.81
CA TRP A 101 5.58 -17.38 1.68
C TRP A 101 6.77 -18.36 1.72
N THR A 102 7.53 -18.39 0.63
CA THR A 102 8.79 -19.11 0.50
C THR A 102 9.90 -18.16 0.06
N GLY A 103 11.14 -18.60 0.15
CA GLY A 103 12.32 -17.80 -0.20
C GLY A 103 12.92 -17.11 1.00
N GLU A 104 13.97 -16.34 0.74
CA GLU A 104 14.68 -15.57 1.76
C GLU A 104 14.50 -14.09 1.51
N MET A 105 14.22 -13.34 2.57
CA MET A 105 14.07 -11.90 2.49
C MET A 105 15.42 -11.24 2.19
N VAL A 106 15.39 -10.30 1.23
CA VAL A 106 16.56 -9.43 0.96
C VAL A 106 16.91 -8.63 2.21
N GLN A 107 18.20 -8.41 2.43
CA GLN A 107 18.69 -7.73 3.63
C GLN A 107 19.39 -6.41 3.28
N GLY A 108 19.34 -5.49 4.25
CA GLY A 108 20.05 -4.22 4.17
C GLY A 108 19.64 -3.40 2.93
N ASP A 109 20.63 -2.93 2.18
CA ASP A 109 20.44 -2.07 1.03
C ASP A 109 19.99 -2.77 -0.27
N ALA A 110 19.70 -4.06 -0.24
CA ALA A 110 19.25 -4.81 -1.42
C ALA A 110 17.83 -4.42 -1.87
N CYS A 111 16.98 -3.91 -0.98
CA CYS A 111 15.70 -3.34 -1.37
C CYS A 111 15.90 -1.98 -2.08
N ARG A 112 15.37 -1.84 -3.29
CA ARG A 112 15.57 -0.64 -4.14
C ARG A 112 14.87 0.60 -3.60
N GLU A 113 13.79 0.43 -2.86
CA GLU A 113 12.90 1.52 -2.42
C GLU A 113 13.26 2.05 -1.02
N GLY A 114 13.91 1.25 -0.20
CA GLY A 114 14.22 1.61 1.18
C GLY A 114 14.74 0.46 2.03
N VAL A 115 14.32 0.42 3.28
CA VAL A 115 14.70 -0.61 4.27
C VAL A 115 13.45 -1.35 4.74
N LEU A 116 13.52 -2.68 4.74
CA LEU A 116 12.46 -3.57 5.22
C LEU A 116 12.66 -3.91 6.68
N GLU A 117 11.62 -3.77 7.50
CA GLU A 117 11.64 -4.13 8.92
C GLU A 117 10.33 -4.79 9.35
N TRP A 118 10.44 -5.77 10.24
CA TRP A 118 9.30 -6.35 10.94
C TRP A 118 8.92 -5.43 12.11
N VAL A 119 7.77 -4.80 12.03
CA VAL A 119 7.26 -3.84 13.02
C VAL A 119 6.10 -4.46 13.77
N PRO A 120 6.14 -4.52 15.12
CA PRO A 120 4.99 -4.95 15.91
C PRO A 120 3.73 -4.14 15.55
N LYS A 121 2.58 -4.80 15.40
CA LYS A 121 1.32 -4.15 14.98
C LYS A 121 0.89 -3.00 15.89
N ASP A 122 1.16 -3.12 17.18
CA ASP A 122 0.88 -2.06 18.16
C ASP A 122 1.82 -0.84 18.05
N LYS A 123 2.93 -0.95 17.30
CA LYS A 123 3.92 0.11 17.07
C LYS A 123 3.80 0.79 15.70
N ALA A 124 3.16 0.13 14.73
CA ALA A 124 3.08 0.65 13.37
C ALA A 124 2.48 2.07 13.29
N ALA A 125 1.46 2.36 14.10
CA ALA A 125 0.81 3.68 14.14
C ALA A 125 1.65 4.80 14.78
N GLU A 126 2.77 4.47 15.44
CA GLU A 126 3.70 5.42 16.04
C GLU A 126 4.78 5.90 15.05
N LEU A 127 4.92 5.19 13.91
CA LEU A 127 5.88 5.51 12.86
C LEU A 127 5.39 6.67 11.98
N PRO A 128 6.28 7.32 11.22
CA PRO A 128 5.91 8.25 10.15
C PRO A 128 5.13 7.52 9.04
N ILE A 129 3.83 7.45 9.18
CA ILE A 129 2.87 6.88 8.23
C ILE A 129 1.87 7.95 7.80
N TRP A 130 1.08 7.68 6.77
CA TRP A 130 -0.06 8.50 6.44
C TRP A 130 -1.14 8.38 7.52
N GLU A 131 -1.83 9.49 7.86
CA GLU A 131 -2.90 9.46 8.88
C GLU A 131 -4.02 8.46 8.54
N GLY A 132 -4.34 8.31 7.26
CA GLY A 132 -5.32 7.33 6.79
C GLY A 132 -4.90 5.87 6.99
N ASP A 133 -3.60 5.60 7.07
CA ASP A 133 -3.09 4.25 7.31
C ASP A 133 -3.49 3.74 8.70
N LYS A 134 -3.57 4.63 9.68
CA LYS A 134 -4.07 4.30 11.03
C LYS A 134 -5.51 3.79 11.00
N ILE A 135 -6.33 4.28 10.05
CA ILE A 135 -7.71 3.83 9.87
C ILE A 135 -7.71 2.39 9.38
N PHE A 136 -7.02 2.09 8.27
CA PHE A 136 -7.08 0.74 7.75
C PHE A 136 -6.26 -0.27 8.57
N PHE A 137 -5.20 0.12 9.29
CA PHE A 137 -4.56 -0.77 10.27
C PHE A 137 -5.54 -1.25 11.34
N ARG A 138 -6.36 -0.34 11.86
CA ARG A 138 -7.43 -0.72 12.79
C ARG A 138 -8.41 -1.71 12.16
N LEU A 139 -8.88 -1.43 10.93
CA LEU A 139 -9.81 -2.31 10.20
C LEU A 139 -9.20 -3.70 9.93
N LEU A 140 -7.90 -3.76 9.59
CA LEU A 140 -7.17 -5.02 9.42
C LEU A 140 -7.06 -5.80 10.73
N ASN A 141 -6.69 -5.13 11.83
CA ASN A 141 -6.57 -5.76 13.15
C ASN A 141 -7.90 -6.24 13.71
N GLU A 142 -9.00 -5.57 13.38
CA GLU A 142 -10.37 -5.98 13.72
C GLU A 142 -10.92 -7.09 12.79
N GLU A 143 -10.11 -7.58 11.85
CA GLU A 143 -10.52 -8.58 10.85
C GLU A 143 -11.78 -8.19 10.08
N ARG A 144 -11.94 -6.88 9.80
CA ARG A 144 -13.07 -6.39 9.04
C ARG A 144 -13.16 -7.09 7.68
N PRO A 145 -14.37 -7.51 7.24
CA PRO A 145 -14.59 -7.96 5.86
C PRO A 145 -14.14 -6.92 4.84
N TYR A 146 -13.95 -7.33 3.58
CA TYR A 146 -13.52 -6.45 2.50
C TYR A 146 -14.24 -5.10 2.52
N PHE A 147 -13.48 -4.00 2.45
CA PHE A 147 -14.00 -2.64 2.58
C PHE A 147 -13.50 -1.72 1.47
N SER A 148 -14.21 -0.62 1.27
CA SER A 148 -13.80 0.51 0.43
C SER A 148 -13.49 1.71 1.33
N LEU A 149 -12.28 2.26 1.22
CA LEU A 149 -11.86 3.42 2.02
C LEU A 149 -11.29 4.51 1.12
N LYS A 150 -11.99 5.64 1.03
CA LYS A 150 -11.49 6.83 0.34
C LYS A 150 -10.79 7.74 1.34
N LEU A 151 -9.59 8.20 0.99
CA LEU A 151 -8.74 9.09 1.78
C LEU A 151 -8.35 10.29 0.92
N VAL A 152 -8.67 11.50 1.37
CA VAL A 152 -8.36 12.75 0.66
C VAL A 152 -7.38 13.58 1.48
N TYR A 153 -6.30 14.00 0.82
CA TYR A 153 -5.23 14.76 1.43
C TYR A 153 -5.03 16.12 0.77
N GLU A 154 -4.74 17.11 1.60
CA GLU A 154 -4.17 18.40 1.22
C GLU A 154 -2.76 18.49 1.82
N GLY A 155 -1.72 18.36 0.97
CA GLY A 155 -0.37 18.10 1.45
C GLY A 155 -0.33 16.80 2.25
N ASP A 156 0.20 16.83 3.46
CA ASP A 156 0.25 15.66 4.37
C ASP A 156 -0.97 15.56 5.31
N THR A 157 -1.93 16.48 5.18
CA THR A 157 -3.12 16.52 6.06
C THR A 157 -4.27 15.73 5.48
N LEU A 158 -4.79 14.75 6.22
CA LEU A 158 -6.01 14.03 5.89
C LEU A 158 -7.21 14.95 6.11
N THR A 159 -7.92 15.34 5.03
CA THR A 159 -9.07 16.24 5.08
C THR A 159 -10.41 15.53 5.01
N GLN A 160 -10.41 14.29 4.47
CA GLN A 160 -11.61 13.48 4.38
C GLN A 160 -11.27 12.00 4.39
N ALA A 161 -12.07 11.22 5.12
CA ALA A 161 -12.11 9.76 5.00
C ALA A 161 -13.55 9.27 4.87
N VAL A 162 -13.78 8.35 3.91
CA VAL A 162 -15.09 7.75 3.63
C VAL A 162 -14.95 6.23 3.62
N LEU A 163 -15.58 5.55 4.56
CA LEU A 163 -15.59 4.10 4.70
C LEU A 163 -16.91 3.54 4.21
N ASP A 164 -16.87 2.65 3.21
CA ASP A 164 -18.07 2.00 2.63
C ASP A 164 -19.18 3.01 2.31
N GLY A 165 -18.81 4.16 1.74
CA GLY A 165 -19.72 5.23 1.36
C GLY A 165 -20.15 6.15 2.50
N LYS A 166 -19.70 5.92 3.74
CA LYS A 166 -20.01 6.77 4.90
C LYS A 166 -18.80 7.61 5.31
N ARG A 167 -18.99 8.93 5.40
CA ARG A 167 -17.94 9.84 5.88
C ARG A 167 -17.63 9.58 7.35
N ILE A 168 -16.34 9.45 7.68
CA ILE A 168 -15.84 9.20 9.04
C ILE A 168 -14.85 10.27 9.51
N VAL A 169 -14.31 11.07 8.57
CA VAL A 169 -13.48 12.28 8.79
C VAL A 169 -13.93 13.38 7.85
#